data_6674b566871b22251e6ba92bfcd0efc8
#
_entry.id   6674b566871b22251e6ba92bfcd0efc8
#
_cell.length_a   1.000
_cell.length_b   1.000
_cell.length_c   1.000
_cell.angle_alpha   90.00
_cell.angle_beta   90.00
_cell.angle_gamma   90.00
#
_symmetry.space_group_name_H-M   'P 1'
#
loop_
_entity.id
_entity.type
_entity.pdbx_description
1 polymer ?
#
loop_
_entity_poly.entity_id
_entity_poly.type
_entity_poly.pdbx_seq_one_letter_code
_entity_poly.pdbx_strand_id
1 'polypeptide(L)'
;MPSTKSVCVLILSYNGKPLLEEALTSYLANDYENYKVCVIDNGSSDGTEEYVNKNFPQAHVIKLTKNVGYSGGLNAGLAYAFDENDYDYALITNNDVKADKELVKELVKEAEKDEMTGFTIGKVYFYDHPDTFQTVGKGEHPVRWNGGHIGNMEKDKGQYDTPAQRSFCDDIYWLVKKELYKKTGGYDTTFFLQCEDYDWQARARKLGYKIMYTPFAKLWHKESMTIGKSSPLKAYYDARNPVIVIMKHKTPEFFKRFFRDHIKKNLKPSIKSVIKLKPAMAYNIFKGLASSIIWGVKNKKLSLRHFI
;
A
#
# COMPACT_ATOMS: atom_id res chain seq x y z
N MET A 1 4.10 24.11 -25.30
CA MET A 1 4.15 23.82 -23.85
C MET A 1 4.29 22.32 -23.73
N PRO A 2 5.08 21.74 -22.82
CA PRO A 2 5.03 20.30 -22.61
C PRO A 2 3.59 19.92 -22.24
N SER A 3 3.08 18.82 -22.79
CA SER A 3 1.73 18.33 -22.50
C SER A 3 1.62 18.00 -20.99
N THR A 4 0.48 18.37 -20.39
CA THR A 4 0.17 18.01 -18.99
C THR A 4 0.21 16.49 -18.85
N LYS A 5 0.99 15.97 -17.90
CA LYS A 5 1.14 14.54 -17.63
C LYS A 5 -0.21 13.88 -17.36
N SER A 6 -0.43 12.70 -17.90
CA SER A 6 -1.67 11.96 -17.71
C SER A 6 -1.62 11.08 -16.45
N VAL A 7 -2.69 11.10 -15.64
CA VAL A 7 -2.79 10.37 -14.38
C VAL A 7 -4.02 9.48 -14.34
N CYS A 8 -3.85 8.18 -14.04
CA CYS A 8 -4.94 7.28 -13.72
C CYS A 8 -5.02 7.09 -12.21
N VAL A 9 -6.10 7.57 -11.58
CA VAL A 9 -6.37 7.34 -10.15
C VAL A 9 -7.02 5.97 -10.00
N LEU A 10 -6.41 5.07 -9.24
CA LEU A 10 -6.81 3.68 -9.05
C LEU A 10 -7.31 3.47 -7.61
N ILE A 11 -8.61 3.29 -7.43
CA ILE A 11 -9.27 3.04 -6.14
C ILE A 11 -9.67 1.57 -6.08
N LEU A 12 -9.01 0.77 -5.23
CA LEU A 12 -9.37 -0.64 -5.04
C LEU A 12 -10.53 -0.77 -4.07
N SER A 13 -11.57 -1.52 -4.44
CA SER A 13 -12.71 -1.83 -3.59
C SER A 13 -13.05 -3.32 -3.58
N TYR A 14 -13.35 -3.86 -2.40
CA TYR A 14 -13.92 -5.19 -2.21
C TYR A 14 -14.99 -5.14 -1.12
N ASN A 15 -16.26 -5.28 -1.51
CA ASN A 15 -17.40 -5.10 -0.62
C ASN A 15 -17.32 -3.78 0.19
N GLY A 16 -16.85 -2.73 -0.48
CA GLY A 16 -16.56 -1.43 0.13
C GLY A 16 -17.49 -0.30 -0.34
N LYS A 17 -18.64 -0.63 -0.91
CA LYS A 17 -19.59 0.36 -1.44
C LYS A 17 -19.85 1.54 -0.49
N PRO A 18 -20.07 1.36 0.84
CA PRO A 18 -20.32 2.48 1.75
C PRO A 18 -19.17 3.47 1.91
N LEU A 19 -17.95 3.09 1.52
CA LEU A 19 -16.73 3.90 1.67
C LEU A 19 -16.43 4.73 0.42
N LEU A 20 -16.92 4.30 -0.74
CA LEU A 20 -16.56 4.88 -2.04
C LEU A 20 -17.08 6.29 -2.27
N GLU A 21 -18.20 6.68 -1.66
CA GLU A 21 -18.84 7.98 -1.93
C GLU A 21 -17.89 9.16 -1.69
N GLU A 22 -17.25 9.18 -0.54
CA GLU A 22 -16.34 10.28 -0.18
C GLU A 22 -15.04 10.26 -0.98
N ALA A 23 -14.46 9.06 -1.18
CA ALA A 23 -13.27 8.90 -1.99
C ALA A 23 -13.52 9.38 -3.43
N LEU A 24 -14.60 8.91 -4.07
CA LEU A 24 -14.96 9.31 -5.43
C LEU A 24 -15.27 10.79 -5.54
N THR A 25 -16.09 11.33 -4.63
CA THR A 25 -16.43 12.76 -4.62
C THR A 25 -15.17 13.62 -4.52
N SER A 26 -14.22 13.28 -3.64
CA SER A 26 -13.01 14.06 -3.46
C SER A 26 -12.03 13.95 -4.62
N TYR A 27 -11.87 12.76 -5.20
CA TYR A 27 -10.99 12.58 -6.36
C TYR A 27 -11.57 13.17 -7.65
N LEU A 28 -12.88 13.09 -7.87
CA LEU A 28 -13.53 13.69 -9.05
C LEU A 28 -13.57 15.24 -8.99
N ALA A 29 -13.37 15.82 -7.80
CA ALA A 29 -13.28 17.27 -7.58
C ALA A 29 -11.80 17.78 -7.58
N ASN A 30 -10.84 16.99 -8.05
CA ASN A 30 -9.42 17.36 -8.01
C ASN A 30 -9.07 18.42 -9.06
N ASP A 31 -8.24 19.39 -8.70
CA ASP A 31 -7.78 20.49 -9.55
C ASP A 31 -6.61 20.04 -10.46
N TYR A 32 -6.81 19.00 -11.27
CA TYR A 32 -5.85 18.53 -12.25
C TYR A 32 -6.56 18.23 -13.58
N GLU A 33 -6.05 18.73 -14.70
CA GLU A 33 -6.80 18.69 -15.97
C GLU A 33 -6.78 17.31 -16.63
N ASN A 34 -5.63 16.62 -16.61
CA ASN A 34 -5.40 15.40 -17.38
C ASN A 34 -5.39 14.16 -16.51
N TYR A 35 -6.54 13.76 -15.95
CA TYR A 35 -6.66 12.56 -15.14
C TYR A 35 -7.98 11.81 -15.36
N LYS A 36 -7.98 10.55 -14.99
CA LYS A 36 -9.16 9.67 -14.96
C LYS A 36 -9.23 8.95 -13.60
N VAL A 37 -10.44 8.86 -13.06
CA VAL A 37 -10.69 8.06 -11.84
C VAL A 37 -11.22 6.69 -12.25
N CYS A 38 -10.59 5.63 -11.73
CA CYS A 38 -10.95 4.23 -11.98
C CYS A 38 -11.19 3.51 -10.65
N VAL A 39 -12.32 2.84 -10.52
CA VAL A 39 -12.63 1.94 -9.39
C VAL A 39 -12.35 0.52 -9.84
N ILE A 40 -11.48 -0.18 -9.11
CA ILE A 40 -11.23 -1.61 -9.32
C ILE A 40 -12.17 -2.36 -8.38
N ASP A 41 -13.27 -2.89 -8.91
CA ASP A 41 -14.15 -3.79 -8.18
C ASP A 41 -13.55 -5.19 -8.15
N ASN A 42 -12.95 -5.55 -7.02
CA ASN A 42 -12.22 -6.80 -6.82
C ASN A 42 -13.15 -7.99 -6.55
N GLY A 43 -14.21 -8.14 -7.36
CA GLY A 43 -15.19 -9.22 -7.24
C GLY A 43 -16.15 -9.03 -6.08
N SER A 44 -16.66 -7.83 -5.88
CA SER A 44 -17.66 -7.52 -4.83
C SER A 44 -19.02 -8.17 -5.11
N SER A 45 -19.76 -8.41 -4.04
CA SER A 45 -21.15 -8.90 -4.05
C SER A 45 -22.15 -7.92 -3.46
N ASP A 46 -21.71 -6.71 -3.10
CA ASP A 46 -22.52 -5.67 -2.42
C ASP A 46 -23.14 -4.65 -3.39
N GLY A 47 -23.02 -4.88 -4.72
CA GLY A 47 -23.50 -3.94 -5.74
C GLY A 47 -22.60 -2.73 -5.94
N THR A 48 -21.29 -2.87 -5.70
CA THR A 48 -20.28 -1.82 -5.89
C THR A 48 -20.29 -1.26 -7.31
N GLU A 49 -20.26 -2.11 -8.34
CA GLU A 49 -20.23 -1.69 -9.74
C GLU A 49 -21.48 -0.88 -10.12
N GLU A 50 -22.66 -1.38 -9.81
CA GLU A 50 -23.93 -0.72 -10.11
C GLU A 50 -24.04 0.64 -9.40
N TYR A 51 -23.54 0.70 -8.16
CA TYR A 51 -23.50 1.93 -7.38
C TYR A 51 -22.62 2.99 -8.03
N VAL A 52 -21.40 2.61 -8.45
CA VAL A 52 -20.46 3.53 -9.09
C VAL A 52 -21.01 4.01 -10.43
N ASN A 53 -21.47 3.11 -11.28
CA ASN A 53 -22.01 3.46 -12.60
C ASN A 53 -23.21 4.39 -12.52
N LYS A 54 -24.07 4.22 -11.50
CA LYS A 54 -25.26 5.05 -11.30
C LYS A 54 -24.93 6.43 -10.74
N ASN A 55 -24.06 6.51 -9.72
CA ASN A 55 -23.86 7.74 -8.94
C ASN A 55 -22.63 8.54 -9.36
N PHE A 56 -21.67 7.89 -10.02
CA PHE A 56 -20.38 8.48 -10.45
C PHE A 56 -20.05 8.08 -11.89
N PRO A 57 -20.88 8.41 -12.89
CA PRO A 57 -20.71 7.98 -14.27
C PRO A 57 -19.41 8.49 -14.93
N GLN A 58 -18.72 9.45 -14.31
CA GLN A 58 -17.40 9.94 -14.75
C GLN A 58 -16.26 8.98 -14.38
N ALA A 59 -16.44 8.14 -13.36
CA ALA A 59 -15.48 7.12 -12.95
C ALA A 59 -15.60 5.89 -13.85
N HIS A 60 -14.46 5.27 -14.18
CA HIS A 60 -14.43 4.01 -14.90
C HIS A 60 -14.42 2.85 -13.89
N VAL A 61 -15.15 1.76 -14.18
CA VAL A 61 -15.14 0.56 -13.33
C VAL A 61 -14.39 -0.56 -14.04
N ILE A 62 -13.36 -1.06 -13.38
CA ILE A 62 -12.61 -2.27 -13.76
C ILE A 62 -13.16 -3.42 -12.90
N LYS A 63 -14.04 -4.26 -13.46
CA LYS A 63 -14.68 -5.35 -12.72
C LYS A 63 -13.87 -6.64 -12.81
N LEU A 64 -13.54 -7.22 -11.66
CA LEU A 64 -12.95 -8.55 -11.57
C LEU A 64 -14.03 -9.58 -11.19
N THR A 65 -13.88 -10.79 -11.68
CA THR A 65 -14.87 -11.87 -11.46
C THR A 65 -14.82 -12.46 -10.05
N LYS A 66 -13.71 -12.25 -9.32
CA LYS A 66 -13.47 -12.75 -7.96
C LYS A 66 -12.43 -11.91 -7.25
N ASN A 67 -12.41 -11.96 -5.92
CA ASN A 67 -11.35 -11.35 -5.12
C ASN A 67 -9.99 -12.06 -5.37
N VAL A 68 -9.08 -11.34 -6.00
CA VAL A 68 -7.71 -11.79 -6.30
C VAL A 68 -6.66 -11.20 -5.33
N GLY A 69 -7.12 -10.65 -4.21
CA GLY A 69 -6.27 -9.97 -3.21
C GLY A 69 -5.95 -8.52 -3.59
N TYR A 70 -5.29 -7.85 -2.67
CA TYR A 70 -4.89 -6.46 -2.85
C TYR A 70 -3.94 -6.30 -4.04
N SER A 71 -2.86 -7.10 -4.05
CA SER A 71 -1.86 -7.10 -5.13
C SER A 71 -2.46 -7.41 -6.50
N GLY A 72 -3.29 -8.45 -6.58
CA GLY A 72 -3.90 -8.85 -7.86
C GLY A 72 -4.89 -7.81 -8.39
N GLY A 73 -5.69 -7.23 -7.49
CA GLY A 73 -6.63 -6.16 -7.85
C GLY A 73 -5.92 -4.92 -8.38
N LEU A 74 -4.92 -4.43 -7.65
CA LEU A 74 -4.15 -3.27 -8.09
C LEU A 74 -3.33 -3.53 -9.35
N ASN A 75 -2.83 -4.75 -9.56
CA ASN A 75 -2.17 -5.10 -10.82
C ASN A 75 -3.11 -5.01 -12.02
N ALA A 76 -4.38 -5.36 -11.88
CA ALA A 76 -5.37 -5.15 -12.94
C ALA A 76 -5.55 -3.65 -13.26
N GLY A 77 -5.60 -2.80 -12.23
CA GLY A 77 -5.63 -1.34 -12.42
C GLY A 77 -4.36 -0.78 -13.06
N LEU A 78 -3.18 -1.28 -12.67
CA LEU A 78 -1.90 -0.88 -13.25
C LEU A 78 -1.78 -1.29 -14.72
N ALA A 79 -2.24 -2.49 -15.07
CA ALA A 79 -2.29 -2.94 -16.47
C ALA A 79 -3.23 -2.04 -17.29
N TYR A 80 -4.43 -1.75 -16.78
CA TYR A 80 -5.33 -0.79 -17.42
C TYR A 80 -4.68 0.57 -17.63
N ALA A 81 -4.01 1.11 -16.60
CA ALA A 81 -3.38 2.43 -16.70
C ALA A 81 -2.19 2.44 -17.67
N PHE A 82 -1.27 1.50 -17.55
CA PHE A 82 0.02 1.58 -18.23
C PHE A 82 0.14 0.74 -19.49
N ASP A 83 -0.53 -0.41 -19.57
CA ASP A 83 -0.41 -1.33 -20.70
C ASP A 83 -1.53 -1.11 -21.74
N GLU A 84 -2.75 -0.74 -21.29
CA GLU A 84 -3.89 -0.55 -22.17
C GLU A 84 -4.12 0.90 -22.58
N ASN A 85 -3.85 1.88 -21.67
CA ASN A 85 -4.18 3.29 -21.89
C ASN A 85 -2.98 4.26 -21.85
N ASP A 86 -1.78 3.76 -21.66
CA ASP A 86 -0.51 4.52 -21.75
C ASP A 86 -0.39 5.79 -20.89
N TYR A 87 -1.06 5.81 -19.70
CA TYR A 87 -0.91 6.93 -18.77
C TYR A 87 0.55 7.11 -18.31
N ASP A 88 0.96 8.36 -18.04
CA ASP A 88 2.29 8.68 -17.50
C ASP A 88 2.44 8.21 -16.04
N TYR A 89 1.35 8.31 -15.27
CA TYR A 89 1.30 7.99 -13.85
C TYR A 89 0.06 7.19 -13.47
N ALA A 90 0.20 6.35 -12.46
CA ALA A 90 -0.93 5.76 -11.71
C ALA A 90 -0.89 6.28 -10.27
N LEU A 91 -2.00 6.86 -9.80
CA LEU A 91 -2.20 7.20 -8.40
C LEU A 91 -3.00 6.09 -7.73
N ILE A 92 -2.33 5.22 -7.00
CA ILE A 92 -2.96 4.17 -6.22
C ILE A 92 -3.46 4.77 -4.92
N THR A 93 -4.69 4.43 -4.51
CA THR A 93 -5.28 4.92 -3.26
C THR A 93 -6.33 3.96 -2.69
N ASN A 94 -6.57 4.06 -1.39
CA ASN A 94 -7.61 3.33 -0.69
C ASN A 94 -9.00 3.91 -0.97
N ASN A 95 -10.05 3.15 -0.64
CA ASN A 95 -11.45 3.58 -0.78
C ASN A 95 -12.03 4.29 0.45
N ASP A 96 -11.30 4.31 1.59
CA ASP A 96 -11.70 4.91 2.86
C ASP A 96 -10.94 6.22 3.14
N VAL A 97 -10.84 7.06 2.12
CA VAL A 97 -10.05 8.29 2.14
C VAL A 97 -10.86 9.50 1.66
N LYS A 98 -10.33 10.69 1.99
CA LYS A 98 -10.73 11.97 1.41
C LYS A 98 -9.47 12.67 0.90
N ALA A 99 -9.40 12.96 -0.40
CA ALA A 99 -8.29 13.65 -1.03
C ALA A 99 -8.46 15.17 -0.96
N ASP A 100 -7.34 15.90 -0.81
CA ASP A 100 -7.31 17.33 -1.06
C ASP A 100 -7.44 17.61 -2.56
N LYS A 101 -8.06 18.72 -2.93
CA LYS A 101 -8.31 19.10 -4.33
C LYS A 101 -7.03 19.31 -5.15
N GLU A 102 -5.91 19.66 -4.54
CA GLU A 102 -4.62 19.86 -5.20
C GLU A 102 -3.72 18.62 -5.14
N LEU A 103 -4.19 17.50 -4.56
CA LEU A 103 -3.37 16.32 -4.28
C LEU A 103 -2.67 15.79 -5.53
N VAL A 104 -3.39 15.56 -6.63
CA VAL A 104 -2.82 14.99 -7.87
C VAL A 104 -1.76 15.93 -8.44
N LYS A 105 -2.05 17.22 -8.54
CA LYS A 105 -1.16 18.27 -9.04
C LYS A 105 0.15 18.32 -8.26
N GLU A 106 0.09 18.32 -6.91
CA GLU A 106 1.28 18.44 -6.09
C GLU A 106 2.13 17.16 -6.08
N LEU A 107 1.50 15.97 -6.25
CA LEU A 107 2.24 14.72 -6.43
C LEU A 107 2.99 14.71 -7.77
N VAL A 108 2.34 15.07 -8.87
CA VAL A 108 2.98 15.13 -10.21
C VAL A 108 4.11 16.14 -10.20
N LYS A 109 3.88 17.34 -9.69
CA LYS A 109 4.90 18.40 -9.58
C LYS A 109 6.15 17.94 -8.82
N GLU A 110 6.01 17.16 -7.75
CA GLU A 110 7.14 16.59 -7.04
C GLU A 110 7.82 15.47 -7.83
N ALA A 111 7.04 14.60 -8.49
CA ALA A 111 7.56 13.48 -9.28
C ALA A 111 8.41 13.94 -10.49
N GLU A 112 8.08 15.08 -11.09
CA GLU A 112 8.77 15.63 -12.26
C GLU A 112 10.09 16.33 -11.93
N LYS A 113 10.42 16.53 -10.65
CA LYS A 113 11.70 17.17 -10.25
C LYS A 113 12.92 16.28 -10.46
N ASP A 114 12.73 14.96 -10.46
CA ASP A 114 13.83 14.00 -10.58
C ASP A 114 13.33 12.73 -11.30
N GLU A 115 14.00 12.37 -12.40
CA GLU A 115 13.66 11.18 -13.19
C GLU A 115 13.73 9.89 -12.39
N MET A 116 14.58 9.84 -11.35
CA MET A 116 14.69 8.70 -10.44
C MET A 116 13.60 8.67 -9.35
N THR A 117 12.66 9.62 -9.33
CA THR A 117 11.48 9.52 -8.47
C THR A 117 10.55 8.44 -9.01
N GLY A 118 10.47 7.32 -8.32
CA GLY A 118 9.60 6.20 -8.68
C GLY A 118 8.24 6.26 -8.01
N PHE A 119 8.22 6.71 -6.75
CA PHE A 119 7.01 6.90 -5.95
C PHE A 119 6.98 8.30 -5.36
N THR A 120 5.81 8.93 -5.36
CA THR A 120 5.59 10.21 -4.68
C THR A 120 4.42 10.09 -3.72
N ILE A 121 4.61 10.57 -2.51
CA ILE A 121 3.64 10.56 -1.41
C ILE A 121 3.51 11.95 -0.79
N GLY A 122 2.52 12.14 0.07
CA GLY A 122 2.37 13.36 0.84
C GLY A 122 1.92 13.10 2.28
N LYS A 123 1.28 14.09 2.88
CA LYS A 123 0.74 14.04 4.23
C LYS A 123 -0.50 13.14 4.29
N VAL A 124 -0.52 12.19 5.22
CA VAL A 124 -1.72 11.44 5.59
C VAL A 124 -2.14 11.85 6.99
N TYR A 125 -3.36 12.35 7.12
CA TYR A 125 -3.96 12.67 8.40
C TYR A 125 -4.98 11.61 8.82
N PHE A 126 -5.23 11.51 10.12
CA PHE A 126 -6.40 10.78 10.60
C PHE A 126 -7.67 11.52 10.20
N TYR A 127 -8.69 10.79 9.72
CA TYR A 127 -9.95 11.38 9.28
C TYR A 127 -10.67 12.12 10.42
N ASP A 128 -10.76 11.48 11.60
CA ASP A 128 -11.40 12.02 12.80
C ASP A 128 -10.54 13.06 13.54
N HIS A 129 -9.26 13.22 13.15
CA HIS A 129 -8.33 14.19 13.69
C HIS A 129 -7.57 14.87 12.56
N PRO A 130 -8.22 15.82 11.82
CA PRO A 130 -7.74 16.33 10.55
C PRO A 130 -6.46 17.18 10.62
N ASP A 131 -6.00 17.52 11.80
CA ASP A 131 -4.73 18.20 12.09
C ASP A 131 -3.63 17.28 12.64
N THR A 132 -3.91 15.96 12.71
CA THR A 132 -3.01 14.97 13.32
C THR A 132 -2.55 13.98 12.29
N PHE A 133 -1.24 13.81 12.14
CA PHE A 133 -0.66 12.91 11.16
C PHE A 133 -0.91 11.44 11.51
N GLN A 134 -1.32 10.67 10.52
CA GLN A 134 -1.16 9.23 10.52
C GLN A 134 0.26 8.86 10.05
N THR A 135 0.74 9.52 8.99
CA THR A 135 2.10 9.32 8.48
C THR A 135 2.50 10.40 7.49
N VAL A 136 3.81 10.67 7.43
CA VAL A 136 4.47 11.41 6.35
C VAL A 136 5.58 10.56 5.71
N GLY A 137 5.35 9.25 5.64
CA GLY A 137 6.29 8.24 5.19
C GLY A 137 6.87 7.40 6.33
N LYS A 138 7.83 6.54 6.02
CA LYS A 138 8.46 5.62 6.98
C LYS A 138 9.97 5.67 6.91
N GLY A 139 10.60 5.47 8.08
CA GLY A 139 12.04 5.29 8.21
C GLY A 139 12.48 3.83 8.05
N GLU A 140 13.78 3.58 8.22
CA GLU A 140 14.33 2.23 8.36
C GLU A 140 14.60 1.88 9.82
N HIS A 141 14.53 0.58 10.14
CA HIS A 141 14.90 0.04 11.44
C HIS A 141 15.98 -1.05 11.26
N PRO A 142 17.07 -1.04 12.06
CA PRO A 142 18.22 -1.93 11.85
C PRO A 142 17.90 -3.43 12.00
N VAL A 143 16.80 -3.78 12.66
CA VAL A 143 16.36 -5.19 12.85
C VAL A 143 15.12 -5.53 12.07
N ARG A 144 14.15 -4.62 12.00
CA ARG A 144 12.84 -4.88 11.39
C ARG A 144 12.75 -4.46 9.93
N TRP A 145 13.71 -3.67 9.49
CA TRP A 145 13.77 -2.97 8.22
C TRP A 145 12.76 -1.81 8.12
N ASN A 146 11.48 -2.08 8.35
CA ASN A 146 10.46 -1.04 8.48
C ASN A 146 10.59 -0.34 9.83
N GLY A 147 10.83 0.96 9.82
CA GLY A 147 11.06 1.79 11.01
C GLY A 147 9.78 2.37 11.64
N GLY A 148 8.62 2.10 11.05
CA GLY A 148 7.36 2.69 11.47
C GLY A 148 7.11 4.07 10.86
N HIS A 149 5.95 4.62 11.15
CA HIS A 149 5.45 5.87 10.59
C HIS A 149 6.20 7.08 11.18
N ILE A 150 6.63 7.99 10.33
CA ILE A 150 7.15 9.30 10.72
C ILE A 150 5.95 10.21 10.99
N GLY A 151 5.98 10.95 12.09
CA GLY A 151 4.94 11.90 12.47
C GLY A 151 3.67 11.26 13.06
N ASN A 152 3.62 9.94 13.27
CA ASN A 152 2.41 9.28 13.77
C ASN A 152 1.90 9.86 15.09
N MET A 153 0.62 10.25 15.14
CA MET A 153 -0.05 10.90 16.28
C MET A 153 0.47 12.30 16.63
N GLU A 154 1.35 12.88 15.81
CA GLU A 154 1.77 14.27 15.99
C GLU A 154 0.78 15.24 15.36
N LYS A 155 0.54 16.37 15.99
CA LYS A 155 -0.20 17.49 15.38
C LYS A 155 0.65 18.19 14.32
N ASP A 156 0.04 18.56 13.22
CA ASP A 156 0.69 19.37 12.19
C ASP A 156 0.92 20.81 12.70
N LYS A 157 2.18 21.17 12.83
CA LYS A 157 2.68 22.51 13.20
C LYS A 157 3.67 23.03 12.17
N GLY A 158 3.68 22.46 10.96
CA GLY A 158 4.64 22.78 9.91
C GLY A 158 5.99 22.04 10.02
N GLN A 159 6.15 21.12 10.98
CA GLN A 159 7.42 20.41 11.21
C GLN A 159 7.83 19.49 10.04
N TYR A 160 6.91 19.18 9.14
CA TYR A 160 7.15 18.37 7.94
C TYR A 160 6.86 19.14 6.63
N ASP A 161 6.97 20.46 6.61
CA ASP A 161 6.66 21.31 5.45
C ASP A 161 7.81 21.41 4.42
N THR A 162 8.76 20.48 4.48
CA THR A 162 9.86 20.39 3.53
C THR A 162 9.81 19.06 2.78
N PRO A 163 9.90 19.06 1.43
CA PRO A 163 10.04 17.84 0.65
C PRO A 163 11.24 17.01 1.09
N ALA A 164 11.09 15.69 1.11
CA ALA A 164 12.16 14.82 1.61
C ALA A 164 12.08 13.41 1.00
N GLN A 165 13.23 12.76 0.83
CA GLN A 165 13.26 11.35 0.50
C GLN A 165 12.88 10.51 1.72
N ARG A 166 12.09 9.45 1.49
CA ARG A 166 11.69 8.47 2.51
C ARG A 166 12.30 7.10 2.22
N SER A 167 12.50 6.32 3.27
CA SER A 167 12.99 4.94 3.10
C SER A 167 11.88 4.01 2.63
N PHE A 168 10.67 4.21 3.17
CA PHE A 168 9.45 3.48 2.85
C PHE A 168 8.22 4.39 3.00
N CYS A 169 7.10 3.93 2.45
CA CYS A 169 5.78 4.51 2.67
C CYS A 169 4.73 3.40 2.73
N ASP A 170 3.50 3.77 3.08
CA ASP A 170 2.32 2.93 2.87
C ASP A 170 1.67 3.29 1.54
N ASP A 171 1.00 2.33 0.95
CA ASP A 171 0.17 2.54 -0.23
C ASP A 171 -1.27 2.96 0.10
N ILE A 172 -1.44 3.70 1.22
CA ILE A 172 -2.68 4.45 1.51
C ILE A 172 -2.99 5.35 0.32
N TYR A 173 -1.96 6.07 -0.16
CA TYR A 173 -1.90 6.63 -1.49
C TYR A 173 -0.45 6.88 -1.91
N TRP A 174 -0.14 6.64 -3.17
CA TRP A 174 1.10 7.02 -3.81
C TRP A 174 0.95 7.19 -5.31
N LEU A 175 1.68 8.14 -5.87
CA LEU A 175 1.80 8.29 -7.31
C LEU A 175 2.97 7.42 -7.79
N VAL A 176 2.73 6.61 -8.82
CA VAL A 176 3.72 5.68 -9.39
C VAL A 176 4.01 6.07 -10.82
N LYS A 177 5.30 6.18 -11.17
CA LYS A 177 5.77 6.49 -12.52
C LYS A 177 5.68 5.26 -13.43
N LYS A 178 5.22 5.42 -14.69
CA LYS A 178 5.14 4.34 -15.69
C LYS A 178 6.48 3.64 -15.91
N GLU A 179 7.58 4.41 -16.00
CA GLU A 179 8.93 3.85 -16.20
C GLU A 179 9.34 2.89 -15.08
N LEU A 180 8.97 3.20 -13.84
CA LEU A 180 9.19 2.28 -12.72
C LEU A 180 8.40 0.99 -12.91
N TYR A 181 7.09 1.10 -13.23
CA TYR A 181 6.25 -0.08 -13.48
C TYR A 181 6.82 -0.95 -14.60
N LYS A 182 7.21 -0.35 -15.73
CA LYS A 182 7.80 -1.09 -16.87
C LYS A 182 9.10 -1.83 -16.49
N LYS A 183 9.89 -1.30 -15.56
CA LYS A 183 11.15 -1.94 -15.11
C LYS A 183 10.97 -2.98 -14.00
N THR A 184 9.98 -2.82 -13.15
CA THR A 184 9.83 -3.66 -11.95
C THR A 184 8.64 -4.62 -12.01
N GLY A 185 7.71 -4.42 -12.94
CA GLY A 185 6.35 -4.92 -12.84
C GLY A 185 5.60 -4.22 -11.71
N GLY A 186 4.38 -4.59 -11.44
CA GLY A 186 3.58 -4.10 -10.32
C GLY A 186 3.87 -4.84 -9.03
N TYR A 187 2.83 -5.14 -8.29
CA TYR A 187 2.87 -5.91 -7.05
C TYR A 187 3.15 -7.39 -7.28
N ASP A 188 3.94 -8.01 -6.40
CA ASP A 188 4.11 -9.48 -6.42
C ASP A 188 2.89 -10.16 -5.78
N THR A 189 2.17 -10.96 -6.56
CA THR A 189 0.96 -11.68 -6.12
C THR A 189 1.22 -12.80 -5.11
N THR A 190 2.48 -13.09 -4.76
CA THR A 190 2.86 -13.87 -3.55
C THR A 190 2.26 -13.25 -2.29
N PHE A 191 2.07 -11.92 -2.30
CA PHE A 191 1.46 -11.13 -1.24
C PHE A 191 0.00 -10.84 -1.60
N PHE A 192 -0.90 -11.71 -1.16
CA PHE A 192 -2.34 -11.48 -1.36
C PHE A 192 -2.80 -10.20 -0.65
N LEU A 193 -2.23 -9.92 0.53
CA LEU A 193 -2.52 -8.82 1.41
C LEU A 193 -1.34 -8.61 2.37
N GLN A 194 -0.93 -7.37 2.64
CA GLN A 194 0.17 -6.96 3.51
C GLN A 194 1.57 -7.26 2.97
N CYS A 195 2.46 -6.28 3.03
CA CYS A 195 3.85 -6.30 2.61
C CYS A 195 4.10 -6.32 1.08
N GLU A 196 3.07 -6.28 0.25
CA GLU A 196 3.17 -6.09 -1.19
C GLU A 196 3.82 -4.76 -1.55
N ASP A 197 3.50 -3.71 -0.80
CA ASP A 197 4.05 -2.38 -0.87
C ASP A 197 5.56 -2.37 -0.58
N TYR A 198 6.00 -3.05 0.49
CA TYR A 198 7.42 -3.19 0.84
C TYR A 198 8.22 -3.94 -0.19
N ASP A 199 7.65 -4.99 -0.78
CA ASP A 199 8.30 -5.75 -1.83
C ASP A 199 8.57 -4.90 -3.06
N TRP A 200 7.54 -4.15 -3.51
CA TRP A 200 7.69 -3.31 -4.70
C TRP A 200 8.67 -2.16 -4.47
N GLN A 201 8.57 -1.47 -3.35
CA GLN A 201 9.53 -0.43 -2.96
C GLN A 201 10.97 -0.97 -2.87
N ALA A 202 11.16 -2.17 -2.34
CA ALA A 202 12.48 -2.80 -2.28
C ALA A 202 13.06 -3.12 -3.66
N ARG A 203 12.23 -3.60 -4.61
CA ARG A 203 12.64 -3.80 -6.00
C ARG A 203 13.00 -2.49 -6.69
N ALA A 204 12.20 -1.45 -6.51
CA ALA A 204 12.43 -0.11 -7.04
C ALA A 204 13.74 0.49 -6.52
N ARG A 205 13.95 0.45 -5.21
CA ARG A 205 15.17 0.98 -4.56
C ARG A 205 16.45 0.26 -5.01
N LYS A 206 16.40 -1.05 -5.32
CA LYS A 206 17.54 -1.79 -5.90
C LYS A 206 17.94 -1.28 -7.29
N LEU A 207 17.02 -0.66 -8.01
CA LEU A 207 17.26 -0.02 -9.30
C LEU A 207 17.59 1.48 -9.16
N GLY A 208 17.75 1.99 -7.94
CA GLY A 208 18.08 3.39 -7.66
C GLY A 208 16.88 4.34 -7.59
N TYR A 209 15.66 3.85 -7.76
CA TYR A 209 14.47 4.70 -7.64
C TYR A 209 14.23 5.19 -6.21
N LYS A 210 13.77 6.43 -6.11
CA LYS A 210 13.50 7.15 -4.86
C LYS A 210 12.00 7.15 -4.53
N ILE A 211 11.72 7.28 -3.24
CA ILE A 211 10.39 7.57 -2.70
C ILE A 211 10.44 9.00 -2.20
N MET A 212 9.73 9.91 -2.87
CA MET A 212 9.73 11.33 -2.51
C MET A 212 8.45 11.72 -1.78
N TYR A 213 8.62 12.45 -0.72
CA TYR A 213 7.54 13.07 0.04
C TYR A 213 7.41 14.54 -0.31
N THR A 214 6.17 14.99 -0.58
CA THR A 214 5.84 16.41 -0.70
C THR A 214 4.85 16.82 0.41
N PRO A 215 5.04 17.96 1.09
CA PRO A 215 4.12 18.43 2.14
C PRO A 215 2.80 19.01 1.58
N PHE A 216 2.73 19.24 0.27
CA PHE A 216 1.62 19.95 -0.34
C PHE A 216 0.48 19.01 -0.78
N ALA A 217 0.76 17.73 -1.02
CA ALA A 217 -0.26 16.72 -1.25
C ALA A 217 -0.80 16.22 0.10
N LYS A 218 -2.13 16.31 0.30
CA LYS A 218 -2.79 16.00 1.58
C LYS A 218 -3.94 15.01 1.38
N LEU A 219 -4.10 14.10 2.34
CA LEU A 219 -5.17 13.11 2.33
C LEU A 219 -5.58 12.78 3.77
N TRP A 220 -6.88 12.55 3.99
CA TRP A 220 -7.45 12.09 5.26
C TRP A 220 -7.92 10.64 5.11
N HIS A 221 -7.55 9.78 6.06
CA HIS A 221 -7.78 8.34 5.99
C HIS A 221 -8.56 7.84 7.21
N LYS A 222 -9.64 7.07 6.97
CA LYS A 222 -10.54 6.54 8.01
C LYS A 222 -10.00 5.32 8.76
N GLU A 223 -8.84 4.81 8.37
CA GLU A 223 -8.09 3.71 8.98
C GLU A 223 -8.82 2.36 9.11
N SER A 224 -8.49 1.44 8.21
CA SER A 224 -8.86 0.00 8.32
C SER A 224 -10.36 -0.33 8.41
N MET A 225 -11.21 0.42 7.72
CA MET A 225 -12.65 0.15 7.69
C MET A 225 -13.00 -1.15 6.95
N THR A 226 -12.22 -1.54 5.93
CA THR A 226 -12.52 -2.69 5.07
C THR A 226 -12.10 -4.04 5.68
N ILE A 227 -10.93 -4.11 6.32
CA ILE A 227 -10.34 -5.40 6.80
C ILE A 227 -10.61 -5.65 8.28
N GLY A 228 -10.87 -4.56 9.03
CA GLY A 228 -10.97 -4.58 10.50
C GLY A 228 -9.59 -4.71 11.18
N LYS A 229 -9.45 -4.09 12.35
CA LYS A 229 -8.17 -4.01 13.09
C LYS A 229 -7.62 -5.36 13.55
N SER A 230 -8.45 -6.43 13.66
CA SER A 230 -7.99 -7.76 14.06
C SER A 230 -8.90 -8.86 13.49
N SER A 231 -8.48 -9.46 12.38
CA SER A 231 -9.11 -10.65 11.81
C SER A 231 -8.13 -11.82 11.76
N PRO A 232 -8.61 -13.10 11.79
CA PRO A 232 -7.75 -14.27 11.62
C PRO A 232 -6.98 -14.25 10.30
N LEU A 233 -7.58 -13.75 9.20
CA LEU A 233 -6.93 -13.61 7.91
C LEU A 233 -5.78 -12.60 7.96
N LYS A 234 -6.00 -11.44 8.58
CA LYS A 234 -4.94 -10.44 8.78
C LYS A 234 -3.80 -11.01 9.63
N ALA A 235 -4.11 -11.72 10.71
CA ALA A 235 -3.11 -12.35 11.58
C ALA A 235 -2.22 -13.37 10.82
N TYR A 236 -2.81 -14.13 9.89
CA TYR A 236 -2.05 -15.03 9.02
C TYR A 236 -1.04 -14.26 8.15
N TYR A 237 -1.47 -13.20 7.45
CA TYR A 237 -0.57 -12.45 6.57
C TYR A 237 0.45 -11.61 7.33
N ASP A 238 0.08 -11.02 8.47
CA ASP A 238 1.01 -10.29 9.35
C ASP A 238 2.13 -11.20 9.91
N ALA A 239 1.85 -12.47 10.12
CA ALA A 239 2.86 -13.45 10.55
C ALA A 239 3.72 -13.97 9.37
N ARG A 240 3.12 -14.17 8.19
CA ARG A 240 3.74 -14.78 7.01
C ARG A 240 4.58 -13.78 6.18
N ASN A 241 3.98 -12.69 5.78
CA ASN A 241 4.49 -11.87 4.68
C ASN A 241 5.75 -11.08 5.04
N PRO A 242 5.92 -10.52 6.25
CA PRO A 242 7.19 -9.89 6.64
C PRO A 242 8.39 -10.85 6.55
N VAL A 243 8.18 -12.13 6.89
CA VAL A 243 9.24 -13.15 6.78
C VAL A 243 9.65 -13.38 5.32
N ILE A 244 8.67 -13.46 4.40
CA ILE A 244 8.91 -13.64 2.97
C ILE A 244 9.65 -12.42 2.38
N VAL A 245 9.20 -11.20 2.70
CA VAL A 245 9.87 -9.96 2.23
C VAL A 245 11.33 -9.92 2.66
N ILE A 246 11.62 -10.25 3.92
CA ILE A 246 12.99 -10.28 4.41
C ILE A 246 13.83 -11.36 3.70
N MET A 247 13.28 -12.55 3.46
CA MET A 247 13.97 -13.60 2.69
C MET A 247 14.25 -13.18 1.23
N LYS A 248 13.39 -12.37 0.62
CA LYS A 248 13.59 -11.87 -0.75
C LYS A 248 14.66 -10.81 -0.86
N HIS A 249 14.82 -9.98 0.15
CA HIS A 249 15.53 -8.71 0.02
C HIS A 249 16.72 -8.51 0.95
N LYS A 250 16.89 -9.32 2.00
CA LYS A 250 17.94 -9.16 3.01
C LYS A 250 18.87 -10.37 3.09
N THR A 251 20.04 -10.17 3.72
CA THR A 251 21.02 -11.23 3.94
C THR A 251 20.55 -12.27 4.98
N PRO A 252 21.12 -13.47 5.00
CA PRO A 252 20.83 -14.47 6.04
C PRO A 252 21.05 -13.97 7.47
N GLU A 253 22.07 -13.14 7.70
CA GLU A 253 22.39 -12.56 9.02
C GLU A 253 21.31 -11.57 9.47
N PHE A 254 20.78 -10.76 8.52
CA PHE A 254 19.64 -9.89 8.82
C PHE A 254 18.41 -10.72 9.11
N PHE A 255 18.13 -11.75 8.31
CA PHE A 255 17.02 -12.67 8.51
C PHE A 255 17.01 -13.30 9.91
N LYS A 256 18.15 -13.83 10.40
CA LYS A 256 18.28 -14.42 11.74
C LYS A 256 17.80 -13.46 12.84
N ARG A 257 18.29 -12.20 12.80
CA ARG A 257 17.92 -11.18 13.79
C ARG A 257 16.46 -10.83 13.71
N PHE A 258 15.97 -10.58 12.49
CA PHE A 258 14.57 -10.27 12.22
C PHE A 258 13.64 -11.41 12.66
N PHE A 259 13.94 -12.66 12.27
CA PHE A 259 13.08 -13.81 12.53
C PHE A 259 12.92 -14.09 14.02
N ARG A 260 14.00 -13.96 14.82
CA ARG A 260 13.94 -14.05 16.28
C ARG A 260 13.01 -12.98 16.90
N ASP A 261 13.13 -11.73 16.45
CA ASP A 261 12.26 -10.63 16.91
C ASP A 261 10.81 -10.87 16.48
N HIS A 262 10.60 -11.31 15.25
CA HIS A 262 9.29 -11.56 14.67
C HIS A 262 8.56 -12.71 15.39
N ILE A 263 9.23 -13.81 15.70
CA ILE A 263 8.65 -14.90 16.52
C ILE A 263 8.26 -14.39 17.91
N LYS A 264 9.16 -13.67 18.62
CA LYS A 264 8.86 -13.10 19.93
C LYS A 264 7.64 -12.19 19.90
N LYS A 265 7.54 -11.35 18.87
CA LYS A 265 6.41 -10.44 18.65
C LYS A 265 5.08 -11.18 18.46
N ASN A 266 5.10 -12.32 17.76
CA ASN A 266 3.90 -13.11 17.47
C ASN A 266 3.51 -14.09 18.59
N LEU A 267 4.43 -14.52 19.45
CA LEU A 267 4.15 -15.42 20.59
C LEU A 267 3.20 -14.79 21.60
N LYS A 268 3.43 -13.54 22.01
CA LYS A 268 2.57 -12.87 23.00
C LYS A 268 1.09 -12.78 22.57
N PRO A 269 0.77 -12.29 21.34
CA PRO A 269 -0.60 -12.30 20.84
C PRO A 269 -1.20 -13.70 20.71
N SER A 270 -0.40 -14.71 20.32
CA SER A 270 -0.85 -16.10 20.22
C SER A 270 -1.30 -16.65 21.56
N ILE A 271 -0.46 -16.52 22.61
CA ILE A 271 -0.78 -16.95 23.96
C ILE A 271 -2.03 -16.21 24.49
N LYS A 272 -2.07 -14.87 24.33
CA LYS A 272 -3.22 -14.06 24.73
C LYS A 272 -4.51 -14.47 24.01
N SER A 273 -4.42 -14.87 22.74
CA SER A 273 -5.58 -15.31 21.95
C SER A 273 -6.11 -16.67 22.44
N VAL A 274 -5.22 -17.60 22.81
CA VAL A 274 -5.62 -18.88 23.41
C VAL A 274 -6.32 -18.64 24.75
N ILE A 275 -5.73 -17.82 25.64
CA ILE A 275 -6.31 -17.47 26.94
C ILE A 275 -7.70 -16.81 26.80
N LYS A 276 -7.88 -15.97 25.78
CA LYS A 276 -9.13 -15.27 25.48
C LYS A 276 -10.15 -16.11 24.68
N LEU A 277 -9.95 -17.40 24.55
CA LEU A 277 -10.80 -18.31 23.79
C LEU A 277 -11.00 -17.91 22.31
N LYS A 278 -9.94 -17.37 21.70
CA LYS A 278 -9.88 -17.04 20.26
C LYS A 278 -8.86 -17.93 19.54
N PRO A 279 -9.03 -19.26 19.52
CA PRO A 279 -8.01 -20.18 19.00
C PRO A 279 -7.72 -19.99 17.50
N ALA A 280 -8.70 -19.50 16.72
CA ALA A 280 -8.53 -19.21 15.32
C ALA A 280 -7.43 -18.16 15.04
N MET A 281 -7.26 -17.16 15.93
CA MET A 281 -6.17 -16.17 15.78
C MET A 281 -4.81 -16.83 15.97
N ALA A 282 -4.63 -17.61 17.06
CA ALA A 282 -3.38 -18.31 17.32
C ALA A 282 -3.05 -19.29 16.19
N TYR A 283 -4.02 -20.09 15.75
CA TYR A 283 -3.85 -21.03 14.64
C TYR A 283 -3.36 -20.31 13.38
N ASN A 284 -3.97 -19.19 13.01
CA ASN A 284 -3.58 -18.44 11.80
C ASN A 284 -2.20 -17.79 11.91
N ILE A 285 -1.77 -17.34 13.08
CA ILE A 285 -0.39 -16.88 13.30
C ILE A 285 0.61 -18.02 13.05
N PHE A 286 0.41 -19.19 13.68
CA PHE A 286 1.29 -20.35 13.48
C PHE A 286 1.28 -20.85 12.04
N LYS A 287 0.10 -20.92 11.42
CA LYS A 287 -0.06 -21.28 10.01
C LYS A 287 0.70 -20.31 9.09
N GLY A 288 0.64 -19.01 9.40
CA GLY A 288 1.38 -17.97 8.64
C GLY A 288 2.89 -18.16 8.73
N LEU A 289 3.42 -18.33 9.95
CA LEU A 289 4.84 -18.61 10.17
C LEU A 289 5.32 -19.87 9.43
N ALA A 290 4.58 -20.99 9.58
CA ALA A 290 4.90 -22.24 8.89
C ALA A 290 4.87 -22.06 7.35
N SER A 291 3.83 -21.39 6.84
CA SER A 291 3.69 -21.10 5.41
C SER A 291 4.84 -20.26 4.85
N SER A 292 5.38 -19.31 5.63
CA SER A 292 6.54 -18.53 5.21
C SER A 292 7.81 -19.38 5.05
N ILE A 293 8.04 -20.32 5.96
CA ILE A 293 9.18 -21.25 5.88
C ILE A 293 9.03 -22.19 4.68
N ILE A 294 7.84 -22.77 4.49
CA ILE A 294 7.53 -23.62 3.33
C ILE A 294 7.77 -22.86 2.03
N TRP A 295 7.32 -21.61 1.95
CA TRP A 295 7.55 -20.76 0.79
C TRP A 295 9.05 -20.54 0.55
N GLY A 296 9.81 -20.23 1.59
CA GLY A 296 11.25 -20.02 1.53
C GLY A 296 12.02 -21.24 1.00
N VAL A 297 11.66 -22.45 1.46
CA VAL A 297 12.24 -23.70 0.99
C VAL A 297 11.89 -23.95 -0.50
N LYS A 298 10.59 -23.87 -0.85
CA LYS A 298 10.13 -24.09 -2.22
C LYS A 298 10.76 -23.15 -3.24
N ASN A 299 10.99 -21.89 -2.86
CA ASN A 299 11.58 -20.86 -3.73
C ASN A 299 13.09 -20.73 -3.61
N LYS A 300 13.78 -21.68 -2.92
CA LYS A 300 15.25 -21.69 -2.70
C LYS A 300 15.78 -20.38 -2.07
N LYS A 301 14.92 -19.68 -1.29
CA LYS A 301 15.29 -18.46 -0.56
C LYS A 301 15.74 -18.74 0.87
N LEU A 302 15.51 -19.95 1.37
CA LEU A 302 15.87 -20.40 2.70
C LEU A 302 16.87 -21.54 2.62
N SER A 303 17.99 -21.43 3.36
CA SER A 303 19.03 -22.44 3.50
C SER A 303 19.43 -22.57 4.97
N LEU A 304 20.24 -23.58 5.32
CA LEU A 304 20.76 -23.76 6.68
C LEU A 304 21.47 -22.51 7.22
N ARG A 305 22.14 -21.71 6.36
CA ARG A 305 22.81 -20.45 6.75
C ARG A 305 21.85 -19.43 7.39
N HIS A 306 20.55 -19.56 7.17
CA HIS A 306 19.53 -18.68 7.78
C HIS A 306 19.20 -19.03 9.23
N PHE A 307 19.66 -20.21 9.72
CA PHE A 307 19.37 -20.70 11.08
C PHE A 307 20.65 -20.93 11.90
N ILE A 308 21.74 -21.30 11.27
CA ILE A 308 23.05 -21.48 11.86
C ILE A 308 23.85 -20.19 11.75
#